data_cf6c210a8690b2743e36a2936e5a6c9c
#
_entry.id   cf6c210a8690b2743e36a2936e5a6c9c
#
_cell.length_a   1.000
_cell.length_b   1.000
_cell.length_c   1.000
_cell.angle_alpha   90.00
_cell.angle_beta   90.00
_cell.angle_gamma   90.00
#
_symmetry.space_group_name_H-M   'P 1'
#
loop_
_entity.id
_entity.type
_entity.pdbx_description
1 polymer ?
#
loop_
_entity_poly.entity_id
_entity_poly.type
_entity_poly.pdbx_seq_one_letter_code
_entity_poly.pdbx_strand_id
1 'polypeptide(L)'
;RQRQMCIRDRSKLKKITSARLFLPIVCLIAVLLLNVIRTPDFFNVSIRNGVLYGYIVDVINRASELVILAIGMTLVTAASGGQDISVGAIMAVAAAVCCQILSGGQVSVNDYQNPVILAVIAALLASALCGAFNGFLVSKLNIQPMVATLILYTAGRGIAQLITNGQITYIRVDSFKMAGGYIGKCPIPTPIFFAIITVVIVYLILKKTALGLYIESVGINGKAARLVGLNSTMIKFLTYVICGVLAGIAGIVASSRIYSADANNIGLNLEMDAILAVALGGNFLGGGKFSLIGSVIGAYTIQALTTTLYAMNVKADQLPVYKAIVVVIIVTLQSDVFKKYIANLKAKRSVAAEGGQK
;
A
#
# COMPACT_ATOMS: atom_id res chain seq x y z
N ARG A 1 25.36 8.97 40.58
CA ARG A 1 25.04 9.72 39.32
C ARG A 1 25.09 8.80 38.08
N GLN A 2 26.12 7.97 37.89
CA GLN A 2 26.20 7.06 36.72
C GLN A 2 25.04 6.02 36.65
N ARG A 3 24.62 5.41 37.75
CA ARG A 3 23.49 4.45 37.79
C ARG A 3 22.16 5.11 37.42
N GLN A 4 21.92 6.34 37.86
CA GLN A 4 20.69 7.08 37.48
C GLN A 4 20.69 7.50 36.01
N MET A 5 21.84 7.81 35.43
CA MET A 5 21.99 8.10 34.00
C MET A 5 21.70 6.87 33.15
N CYS A 6 22.25 5.70 33.48
CA CYS A 6 21.97 4.42 32.82
C CYS A 6 20.50 4.00 32.89
N ILE A 7 19.81 4.25 34.02
CA ILE A 7 18.37 3.94 34.18
C ILE A 7 17.52 4.88 33.34
N ARG A 8 17.88 6.16 33.26
CA ARG A 8 17.19 7.17 32.46
C ARG A 8 17.38 6.93 30.95
N ASP A 9 18.56 6.49 30.53
CA ASP A 9 18.83 6.13 29.15
C ASP A 9 18.14 4.81 28.74
N ARG A 10 18.09 3.82 29.60
CA ARG A 10 17.28 2.59 29.39
C ARG A 10 15.78 2.87 29.31
N SER A 11 15.27 3.83 30.06
CA SER A 11 13.84 4.22 29.99
C SER A 11 13.52 5.00 28.69
N LYS A 12 14.44 5.86 28.22
CA LYS A 12 14.33 6.54 26.94
C LYS A 12 14.44 5.57 25.76
N LEU A 13 15.42 4.64 25.78
CA LEU A 13 15.53 3.58 24.78
C LEU A 13 14.28 2.68 24.75
N LYS A 14 13.73 2.29 25.92
CA LYS A 14 12.47 1.54 25.96
C LYS A 14 11.31 2.31 25.36
N LYS A 15 11.23 3.63 25.60
CA LYS A 15 10.20 4.49 24.99
C LYS A 15 10.33 4.59 23.48
N ILE A 16 11.54 4.68 22.95
CA ILE A 16 11.83 4.74 21.52
C ILE A 16 11.56 3.39 20.86
N THR A 17 12.03 2.29 21.45
CA THR A 17 11.83 0.94 20.89
C THR A 17 10.38 0.43 21.02
N SER A 18 9.58 1.00 21.92
CA SER A 18 8.14 0.72 22.02
C SER A 18 7.26 1.60 21.13
N ALA A 19 7.85 2.60 20.45
CA ALA A 19 7.11 3.43 19.52
C ALA A 19 6.66 2.59 18.29
N ARG A 20 5.39 2.68 17.91
CA ARG A 20 4.80 1.91 16.81
C ARG A 20 5.55 2.05 15.49
N LEU A 21 6.15 3.22 15.24
CA LEU A 21 6.89 3.52 14.02
C LEU A 21 8.36 3.09 14.05
N PHE A 22 8.88 2.67 15.22
CA PHE A 22 10.30 2.33 15.35
C PHE A 22 10.71 1.21 14.39
N LEU A 23 9.92 0.14 14.35
CA LEU A 23 10.25 -1.05 13.58
C LEU A 23 10.10 -0.84 12.06
N PRO A 24 9.02 -0.20 11.55
CA PRO A 24 8.94 0.19 10.14
C PRO A 24 10.13 1.03 9.67
N ILE A 25 10.55 1.99 10.48
CA ILE A 25 11.71 2.85 10.17
C ILE A 25 13.01 2.04 10.16
N VAL A 26 13.21 1.15 11.13
CA VAL A 26 14.40 0.28 11.17
C VAL A 26 14.45 -0.63 9.96
N CYS A 27 13.31 -1.19 9.52
CA CYS A 27 13.23 -2.03 8.33
C CYS A 27 13.62 -1.24 7.06
N LEU A 28 13.08 -0.04 6.91
CA LEU A 28 13.43 0.83 5.78
C LEU A 28 14.92 1.16 5.77
N ILE A 29 15.47 1.56 6.92
CA ILE A 29 16.91 1.86 7.06
C ILE A 29 17.75 0.62 6.75
N ALA A 30 17.35 -0.57 7.21
CA ALA A 30 18.08 -1.81 6.93
C ALA A 30 18.15 -2.12 5.43
N VAL A 31 17.02 -1.96 4.70
CA VAL A 31 16.99 -2.13 3.24
C VAL A 31 17.88 -1.10 2.55
N LEU A 32 17.85 0.18 2.98
CA LEU A 32 18.69 1.22 2.40
C LEU A 32 20.18 0.98 2.68
N LEU A 33 20.55 0.54 3.89
CA LEU A 33 21.93 0.21 4.25
C LEU A 33 22.45 -0.99 3.42
N LEU A 34 21.61 -1.97 3.13
CA LEU A 34 21.97 -3.08 2.25
C LEU A 34 22.37 -2.57 0.85
N ASN A 35 21.69 -1.54 0.35
CA ASN A 35 22.03 -0.90 -0.94
C ASN A 35 23.35 -0.13 -0.89
N VAL A 36 23.70 0.49 0.23
CA VAL A 36 25.02 1.16 0.39
C VAL A 36 26.15 0.15 0.17
N ILE A 37 25.97 -1.09 0.65
CA ILE A 37 27.03 -2.13 0.61
C ILE A 37 27.05 -2.83 -0.75
N ARG A 38 25.87 -3.12 -1.34
CA ARG A 38 25.76 -4.00 -2.53
C ARG A 38 25.66 -3.25 -3.84
N THR A 39 25.10 -2.05 -3.83
CA THR A 39 24.84 -1.23 -5.03
C THR A 39 25.21 0.22 -4.75
N PRO A 40 26.51 0.61 -4.80
CA PRO A 40 26.96 1.97 -4.48
C PRO A 40 26.25 3.06 -5.32
N ASP A 41 25.90 2.74 -6.58
CA ASP A 41 25.20 3.65 -7.48
C ASP A 41 23.69 3.83 -7.15
N PHE A 42 23.15 3.11 -6.17
CA PHE A 42 21.74 3.20 -5.79
C PHE A 42 21.34 4.62 -5.35
N PHE A 43 22.26 5.35 -4.75
CA PHE A 43 22.02 6.72 -4.25
C PHE A 43 22.39 7.80 -5.28
N ASN A 44 22.94 7.41 -6.42
CA ASN A 44 23.28 8.36 -7.48
C ASN A 44 22.00 8.91 -8.12
N VAL A 45 21.81 10.23 -7.98
CA VAL A 45 20.74 10.96 -8.64
C VAL A 45 21.36 11.83 -9.73
N SER A 46 20.95 11.61 -10.97
CA SER A 46 21.39 12.40 -12.12
C SER A 46 20.20 13.14 -12.73
N ILE A 47 20.46 14.33 -13.27
CA ILE A 47 19.48 15.07 -14.04
C ILE A 47 19.79 14.81 -15.52
N ARG A 48 18.86 14.18 -16.24
CA ARG A 48 18.95 13.96 -17.69
C ARG A 48 17.71 14.58 -18.35
N ASN A 49 17.94 15.44 -19.34
CA ASN A 49 16.87 16.15 -20.05
C ASN A 49 15.89 16.92 -19.13
N GLY A 50 16.40 17.49 -18.02
CA GLY A 50 15.56 18.21 -17.05
C GLY A 50 14.77 17.34 -16.08
N VAL A 51 14.99 16.03 -16.07
CA VAL A 51 14.26 15.04 -15.25
C VAL A 51 15.23 14.34 -14.29
N LEU A 52 14.77 14.06 -13.07
CA LEU A 52 15.51 13.30 -12.08
C LEU A 52 15.50 11.80 -12.41
N TYR A 53 16.69 11.21 -12.53
CA TYR A 53 16.91 9.78 -12.72
C TYR A 53 17.74 9.22 -11.58
N GLY A 54 17.43 7.99 -11.15
CA GLY A 54 18.15 7.25 -10.14
C GLY A 54 17.27 6.23 -9.45
N TYR A 55 17.86 5.20 -8.85
CA TYR A 55 17.09 4.15 -8.17
C TYR A 55 16.22 4.71 -7.02
N ILE A 56 16.68 5.71 -6.28
CA ILE A 56 15.89 6.39 -5.25
C ILE A 56 14.65 7.07 -5.84
N VAL A 57 14.81 7.76 -6.98
CA VAL A 57 13.70 8.40 -7.67
C VAL A 57 12.68 7.35 -8.14
N ASP A 58 13.17 6.22 -8.67
CA ASP A 58 12.33 5.09 -9.06
C ASP A 58 11.59 4.48 -7.85
N VAL A 59 12.26 4.33 -6.69
CA VAL A 59 11.60 3.87 -5.46
C VAL A 59 10.42 4.79 -5.11
N ILE A 60 10.64 6.09 -5.06
CA ILE A 60 9.62 7.06 -4.66
C ILE A 60 8.49 7.11 -5.70
N ASN A 61 8.83 7.08 -6.98
CA ASN A 61 7.87 7.12 -8.07
C ASN A 61 6.98 5.87 -8.12
N ARG A 62 7.58 4.68 -8.08
CA ARG A 62 6.84 3.41 -8.13
C ARG A 62 6.11 3.10 -6.82
N ALA A 63 6.65 3.55 -5.67
CA ALA A 63 5.95 3.45 -4.40
C ALA A 63 4.64 4.24 -4.37
N SER A 64 4.46 5.24 -5.23
CA SER A 64 3.28 6.11 -5.20
C SER A 64 1.96 5.33 -5.35
N GLU A 65 1.89 4.38 -6.28
CA GLU A 65 0.73 3.51 -6.46
C GLU A 65 0.52 2.62 -5.22
N LEU A 66 1.59 2.03 -4.73
CA LEU A 66 1.55 1.17 -3.54
C LEU A 66 1.16 1.93 -2.28
N VAL A 67 1.59 3.18 -2.12
CA VAL A 67 1.18 4.07 -1.00
C VAL A 67 -0.31 4.32 -1.05
N ILE A 68 -0.87 4.65 -2.22
CA ILE A 68 -2.32 4.89 -2.39
C ILE A 68 -3.10 3.63 -1.99
N LEU A 69 -2.69 2.46 -2.46
CA LEU A 69 -3.31 1.17 -2.12
C LEU A 69 -3.18 0.84 -0.63
N ALA A 70 -1.98 1.04 -0.05
CA ALA A 70 -1.72 0.75 1.35
C ALA A 70 -2.59 1.61 2.29
N ILE A 71 -2.90 2.85 1.93
CA ILE A 71 -3.83 3.70 2.69
C ILE A 71 -5.23 3.10 2.68
N GLY A 72 -5.77 2.74 1.50
CA GLY A 72 -7.07 2.07 1.37
C GLY A 72 -7.13 0.77 2.15
N MET A 73 -6.12 -0.08 1.98
CA MET A 73 -5.97 -1.34 2.70
C MET A 73 -5.92 -1.15 4.22
N THR A 74 -5.25 -0.07 4.70
CA THR A 74 -5.19 0.25 6.14
C THR A 74 -6.57 0.52 6.71
N LEU A 75 -7.41 1.29 6.00
CA LEU A 75 -8.77 1.61 6.45
C LEU A 75 -9.66 0.36 6.49
N VAL A 76 -9.59 -0.47 5.46
CA VAL A 76 -10.33 -1.73 5.38
C VAL A 76 -9.91 -2.67 6.51
N THR A 77 -8.59 -2.89 6.65
CA THR A 77 -8.04 -3.77 7.70
C THR A 77 -8.44 -3.27 9.08
N ALA A 78 -8.31 -1.96 9.34
CA ALA A 78 -8.66 -1.37 10.62
C ALA A 78 -10.14 -1.54 10.98
N ALA A 79 -11.06 -1.38 10.02
CA ALA A 79 -12.50 -1.44 10.27
C ALA A 79 -13.08 -2.85 10.32
N SER A 80 -12.59 -3.75 9.44
CA SER A 80 -13.18 -5.08 9.22
C SER A 80 -12.43 -6.21 9.91
N GLY A 81 -11.16 -6.00 10.27
CA GLY A 81 -10.27 -7.06 10.76
C GLY A 81 -9.89 -8.06 9.67
N GLY A 82 -9.93 -7.66 8.40
CA GLY A 82 -9.52 -8.47 7.26
C GLY A 82 -8.94 -7.62 6.15
N GLN A 83 -8.42 -8.26 5.12
CA GLN A 83 -7.76 -7.62 3.99
C GLN A 83 -8.67 -7.60 2.76
N ASP A 84 -8.44 -6.64 1.87
CA ASP A 84 -9.08 -6.56 0.55
C ASP A 84 -8.10 -7.02 -0.54
N ILE A 85 -8.24 -8.27 -0.96
CA ILE A 85 -7.36 -8.87 -1.98
C ILE A 85 -7.71 -8.33 -3.38
N SER A 86 -8.87 -7.71 -3.57
CA SER A 86 -9.35 -7.29 -4.89
C SER A 86 -8.78 -5.96 -5.40
N VAL A 87 -7.99 -5.23 -4.59
CA VAL A 87 -7.51 -3.88 -4.97
C VAL A 87 -6.76 -3.85 -6.29
N GLY A 88 -5.95 -4.89 -6.60
CA GLY A 88 -5.26 -5.01 -7.88
C GLY A 88 -6.21 -5.25 -9.06
N ALA A 89 -7.27 -6.03 -8.87
CA ALA A 89 -8.31 -6.23 -9.88
C ALA A 89 -9.14 -4.95 -10.10
N ILE A 90 -9.45 -4.20 -9.03
CA ILE A 90 -10.13 -2.89 -9.13
C ILE A 90 -9.26 -1.89 -9.91
N MET A 91 -7.93 -1.89 -9.71
CA MET A 91 -7.00 -1.09 -10.54
C MET A 91 -7.15 -1.43 -12.03
N ALA A 92 -7.22 -2.73 -12.37
CA ALA A 92 -7.38 -3.18 -13.75
C ALA A 92 -8.73 -2.75 -14.34
N VAL A 93 -9.83 -2.83 -13.57
CA VAL A 93 -11.15 -2.35 -13.98
C VAL A 93 -11.12 -0.83 -14.24
N ALA A 94 -10.54 -0.05 -13.33
CA ALA A 94 -10.45 1.40 -13.48
C ALA A 94 -9.63 1.79 -14.72
N ALA A 95 -8.49 1.13 -14.95
CA ALA A 95 -7.65 1.33 -16.12
C ALA A 95 -8.38 0.96 -17.42
N ALA A 96 -9.09 -0.18 -17.42
CA ALA A 96 -9.88 -0.63 -18.56
C ALA A 96 -10.98 0.38 -18.93
N VAL A 97 -11.78 0.81 -17.93
CA VAL A 97 -12.84 1.81 -18.15
C VAL A 97 -12.27 3.13 -18.64
N CYS A 98 -11.19 3.62 -18.01
CA CYS A 98 -10.56 4.87 -18.39
C CYS A 98 -10.07 4.83 -19.83
N CYS A 99 -9.24 3.85 -20.19
CA CYS A 99 -8.65 3.75 -21.53
C CYS A 99 -9.70 3.43 -22.60
N GLN A 100 -10.71 2.63 -22.29
CA GLN A 100 -11.77 2.30 -23.24
C GLN A 100 -12.64 3.52 -23.59
N ILE A 101 -12.92 4.39 -22.61
CA ILE A 101 -13.62 5.65 -22.88
C ILE A 101 -12.73 6.59 -23.70
N LEU A 102 -11.46 6.74 -23.32
CA LEU A 102 -10.52 7.61 -24.04
C LEU A 102 -10.31 7.18 -25.50
N SER A 103 -10.33 5.86 -25.74
CA SER A 103 -10.14 5.29 -27.08
C SER A 103 -11.42 5.27 -27.93
N GLY A 104 -12.61 5.53 -27.34
CA GLY A 104 -13.88 5.35 -28.03
C GLY A 104 -14.13 3.91 -28.49
N GLY A 105 -13.55 2.91 -27.81
CA GLY A 105 -13.66 1.49 -28.16
C GLY A 105 -12.62 0.98 -29.14
N GLN A 106 -11.66 1.81 -29.57
CA GLN A 106 -10.57 1.41 -30.46
C GLN A 106 -9.41 0.79 -29.66
N VAL A 107 -8.65 -0.13 -30.29
CA VAL A 107 -7.51 -0.80 -29.66
C VAL A 107 -6.32 0.13 -29.45
N SER A 108 -6.11 1.09 -30.36
CA SER A 108 -5.02 2.07 -30.27
C SER A 108 -5.45 3.40 -30.87
N VAL A 109 -5.21 4.48 -30.12
CA VAL A 109 -5.52 5.84 -30.54
C VAL A 109 -4.33 6.77 -30.29
N ASN A 110 -4.17 7.76 -31.17
CA ASN A 110 -3.18 8.83 -31.04
C ASN A 110 -3.81 10.16 -30.57
N ASP A 111 -5.14 10.23 -30.53
CA ASP A 111 -5.91 11.37 -30.03
C ASP A 111 -7.09 10.89 -29.19
N TYR A 112 -7.52 11.70 -28.21
CA TYR A 112 -8.66 11.37 -27.39
C TYR A 112 -9.96 11.39 -28.17
N GLN A 113 -10.72 10.31 -28.11
CA GLN A 113 -12.05 10.23 -28.71
C GLN A 113 -13.13 10.83 -27.78
N ASN A 114 -12.86 10.85 -26.47
CA ASN A 114 -13.77 11.38 -25.45
C ASN A 114 -13.02 12.25 -24.42
N PRO A 115 -13.72 13.15 -23.72
CA PRO A 115 -13.10 14.01 -22.71
C PRO A 115 -12.44 13.22 -21.59
N VAL A 116 -11.22 13.59 -21.20
CA VAL A 116 -10.44 12.94 -20.14
C VAL A 116 -11.19 12.96 -18.80
N ILE A 117 -11.89 14.07 -18.50
CA ILE A 117 -12.67 14.20 -17.26
C ILE A 117 -13.75 13.14 -17.17
N LEU A 118 -14.47 12.86 -18.28
CA LEU A 118 -15.49 11.82 -18.34
C LEU A 118 -14.88 10.43 -18.06
N ALA A 119 -13.74 10.13 -18.70
CA ALA A 119 -13.05 8.87 -18.52
C ALA A 119 -12.60 8.65 -17.06
N VAL A 120 -12.02 9.69 -16.43
CA VAL A 120 -11.58 9.64 -15.03
C VAL A 120 -12.76 9.46 -14.08
N ILE A 121 -13.84 10.23 -14.24
CA ILE A 121 -15.03 10.12 -13.40
C ILE A 121 -15.65 8.71 -13.52
N ALA A 122 -15.81 8.22 -14.74
CA ALA A 122 -16.36 6.89 -15.00
C ALA A 122 -15.50 5.77 -14.38
N ALA A 123 -14.17 5.86 -14.48
CA ALA A 123 -13.23 4.92 -13.88
C ALA A 123 -13.31 4.93 -12.34
N LEU A 124 -13.42 6.12 -11.72
CA LEU A 124 -13.57 6.26 -10.28
C LEU A 124 -14.94 5.76 -9.80
N LEU A 125 -16.01 5.98 -10.55
CA LEU A 125 -17.32 5.43 -10.25
C LEU A 125 -17.33 3.90 -10.36
N ALA A 126 -16.75 3.33 -11.40
CA ALA A 126 -16.63 1.89 -11.56
C ALA A 126 -15.85 1.25 -10.39
N SER A 127 -14.72 1.84 -10.00
CA SER A 127 -13.94 1.37 -8.85
C SER A 127 -14.66 1.56 -7.51
N ALA A 128 -15.43 2.64 -7.34
CA ALA A 128 -16.29 2.84 -6.18
C ALA A 128 -17.40 1.78 -6.10
N LEU A 129 -17.99 1.41 -7.22
CA LEU A 129 -19.00 0.33 -7.31
C LEU A 129 -18.38 -1.02 -6.95
N CYS A 130 -17.18 -1.33 -7.41
CA CYS A 130 -16.44 -2.52 -7.01
C CYS A 130 -16.19 -2.54 -5.49
N GLY A 131 -15.73 -1.42 -4.92
CA GLY A 131 -15.57 -1.27 -3.47
C GLY A 131 -16.88 -1.40 -2.71
N ALA A 132 -17.98 -0.82 -3.23
CA ALA A 132 -19.32 -0.95 -2.65
C ALA A 132 -19.82 -2.39 -2.68
N PHE A 133 -19.56 -3.14 -3.74
CA PHE A 133 -19.87 -4.57 -3.83
C PHE A 133 -19.18 -5.36 -2.71
N ASN A 134 -17.86 -5.21 -2.54
CA ASN A 134 -17.14 -5.84 -1.42
C ASN A 134 -17.67 -5.38 -0.07
N GLY A 135 -17.87 -4.06 0.09
CA GLY A 135 -18.42 -3.48 1.30
C GLY A 135 -19.79 -4.05 1.65
N PHE A 136 -20.66 -4.30 0.67
CA PHE A 136 -21.95 -4.93 0.86
C PHE A 136 -21.82 -6.38 1.34
N LEU A 137 -20.98 -7.18 0.68
CA LEU A 137 -20.74 -8.57 1.05
C LEU A 137 -20.21 -8.70 2.49
N VAL A 138 -19.25 -7.87 2.86
CA VAL A 138 -18.60 -7.94 4.18
C VAL A 138 -19.46 -7.32 5.27
N SER A 139 -20.08 -6.15 5.01
CA SER A 139 -20.75 -5.40 6.08
C SER A 139 -22.21 -5.78 6.29
N LYS A 140 -22.93 -6.14 5.24
CA LYS A 140 -24.34 -6.54 5.29
C LYS A 140 -24.53 -8.05 5.38
N LEU A 141 -23.85 -8.80 4.51
CA LEU A 141 -23.98 -10.26 4.46
C LEU A 141 -23.05 -10.95 5.46
N ASN A 142 -22.16 -10.20 6.14
CA ASN A 142 -21.20 -10.71 7.11
C ASN A 142 -20.29 -11.84 6.55
N ILE A 143 -20.02 -11.81 5.25
CA ILE A 143 -19.06 -12.71 4.62
C ILE A 143 -17.66 -12.35 5.09
N GLN A 144 -16.82 -13.35 5.33
CA GLN A 144 -15.44 -13.12 5.73
C GLN A 144 -14.72 -12.24 4.68
N PRO A 145 -14.02 -11.17 5.07
CA PRO A 145 -13.40 -10.21 4.15
C PRO A 145 -12.58 -10.86 3.03
N MET A 146 -11.67 -11.77 3.36
CA MET A 146 -10.82 -12.43 2.37
C MET A 146 -11.62 -13.22 1.34
N VAL A 147 -12.70 -13.90 1.76
CA VAL A 147 -13.56 -14.68 0.85
C VAL A 147 -14.36 -13.75 -0.06
N ALA A 148 -14.96 -12.69 0.51
CA ALA A 148 -15.73 -11.72 -0.26
C ALA A 148 -14.88 -11.04 -1.34
N THR A 149 -13.67 -10.59 -0.98
CA THR A 149 -12.79 -9.86 -1.90
C THR A 149 -12.11 -10.79 -2.91
N LEU A 150 -11.94 -12.08 -2.59
CA LEU A 150 -11.43 -13.07 -3.54
C LEU A 150 -12.40 -13.27 -4.72
N ILE A 151 -13.70 -13.17 -4.49
CA ILE A 151 -14.71 -13.20 -5.58
C ILE A 151 -14.44 -12.08 -6.57
N LEU A 152 -14.26 -10.85 -6.08
CA LEU A 152 -14.01 -9.70 -6.93
C LEU A 152 -12.58 -9.71 -7.51
N TYR A 153 -11.60 -10.31 -6.83
CA TYR A 153 -10.24 -10.49 -7.34
C TYR A 153 -10.24 -11.24 -8.68
N THR A 154 -11.01 -12.34 -8.76
CA THR A 154 -11.13 -13.14 -9.98
C THR A 154 -12.10 -12.50 -10.99
N ALA A 155 -13.29 -12.12 -10.54
CA ALA A 155 -14.32 -11.53 -11.40
C ALA A 155 -13.88 -10.17 -11.97
N GLY A 156 -13.20 -9.33 -11.18
CA GLY A 156 -12.78 -8.00 -11.60
C GLY A 156 -11.79 -8.03 -12.77
N ARG A 157 -10.87 -8.99 -12.80
CA ARG A 157 -9.99 -9.16 -13.97
C ARG A 157 -10.75 -9.61 -15.21
N GLY A 158 -11.73 -10.52 -15.06
CA GLY A 158 -12.63 -10.90 -16.14
C GLY A 158 -13.46 -9.71 -16.65
N ILE A 159 -14.00 -8.89 -15.75
CA ILE A 159 -14.71 -7.64 -16.10
C ILE A 159 -13.80 -6.68 -16.88
N ALA A 160 -12.56 -6.48 -16.43
CA ALA A 160 -11.60 -5.63 -17.13
C ALA A 160 -11.30 -6.16 -18.54
N GLN A 161 -11.15 -7.48 -18.71
CA GLN A 161 -10.99 -8.12 -20.02
C GLN A 161 -12.24 -7.97 -20.91
N LEU A 162 -13.44 -8.12 -20.35
CA LEU A 162 -14.68 -7.90 -21.09
C LEU A 162 -14.79 -6.46 -21.60
N ILE A 163 -14.44 -5.48 -20.76
CA ILE A 163 -14.45 -4.05 -21.14
C ILE A 163 -13.47 -3.78 -22.28
N THR A 164 -12.30 -4.42 -22.29
CA THR A 164 -11.25 -4.23 -23.32
C THR A 164 -11.36 -5.23 -24.48
N ASN A 165 -12.42 -6.04 -24.55
CA ASN A 165 -12.56 -7.14 -25.51
C ASN A 165 -11.36 -8.11 -25.54
N GLY A 166 -10.74 -8.34 -24.38
CA GLY A 166 -9.57 -9.20 -24.24
C GLY A 166 -8.27 -8.66 -24.85
N GLN A 167 -8.27 -7.41 -25.31
CA GLN A 167 -7.12 -6.76 -25.94
C GLN A 167 -6.51 -5.70 -25.03
N ILE A 168 -5.24 -5.36 -25.27
CA ILE A 168 -4.61 -4.22 -24.60
C ILE A 168 -5.00 -2.95 -25.33
N THR A 169 -5.68 -2.02 -24.66
CA THR A 169 -6.07 -0.72 -25.24
C THR A 169 -4.94 0.28 -25.05
N TYR A 170 -4.40 0.84 -26.14
CA TYR A 170 -3.29 1.79 -26.13
C TYR A 170 -3.77 3.23 -26.34
N ILE A 171 -3.35 4.13 -25.44
CA ILE A 171 -3.59 5.58 -25.54
C ILE A 171 -2.25 6.28 -25.77
N ARG A 172 -1.85 6.46 -27.01
CA ARG A 172 -0.57 7.05 -27.41
C ARG A 172 -0.63 8.59 -27.46
N VAL A 173 -1.19 9.19 -26.42
CA VAL A 173 -1.32 10.65 -26.29
C VAL A 173 -0.39 11.12 -25.18
N ASP A 174 0.51 12.07 -25.49
CA ASP A 174 1.52 12.55 -24.52
C ASP A 174 0.91 13.15 -23.26
N SER A 175 -0.25 13.84 -23.39
CA SER A 175 -0.95 14.38 -22.23
C SER A 175 -1.49 13.29 -21.30
N PHE A 176 -1.78 12.09 -21.78
CA PHE A 176 -2.16 10.94 -20.93
C PHE A 176 -0.98 10.50 -20.06
N LYS A 177 0.24 10.47 -20.61
CA LYS A 177 1.46 10.14 -19.85
C LYS A 177 1.73 11.07 -18.69
N MET A 178 1.23 12.30 -18.72
CA MET A 178 1.51 13.27 -17.67
C MET A 178 1.10 12.77 -16.27
N ALA A 179 0.02 12.01 -16.13
CA ALA A 179 -0.42 11.50 -14.83
C ALA A 179 0.49 10.40 -14.26
N GLY A 180 1.07 9.54 -15.11
CA GLY A 180 1.98 8.46 -14.70
C GLY A 180 3.46 8.76 -14.90
N GLY A 181 3.80 9.87 -15.59
CA GLY A 181 5.16 10.28 -15.93
C GLY A 181 5.56 11.60 -15.28
N TYR A 182 5.78 12.63 -16.10
CA TYR A 182 6.24 13.96 -15.67
C TYR A 182 5.35 15.05 -16.30
N ILE A 183 5.07 16.11 -15.56
CA ILE A 183 4.33 17.27 -16.04
C ILE A 183 5.32 18.32 -16.57
N GLY A 184 5.32 18.55 -17.88
CA GLY A 184 6.13 19.58 -18.52
C GLY A 184 7.62 19.48 -18.17
N LYS A 185 8.18 20.56 -17.60
CA LYS A 185 9.59 20.63 -17.17
C LYS A 185 9.80 20.31 -15.70
N CYS A 186 8.79 19.76 -15.01
CA CYS A 186 8.93 19.40 -13.59
C CYS A 186 9.88 18.20 -13.46
N PRO A 187 10.97 18.31 -12.68
CA PRO A 187 11.92 17.21 -12.52
C PRO A 187 11.37 16.05 -11.69
N ILE A 188 10.26 16.27 -10.96
CA ILE A 188 9.66 15.29 -10.04
C ILE A 188 8.54 14.51 -10.77
N PRO A 189 8.51 13.18 -10.68
CA PRO A 189 7.44 12.35 -11.24
C PRO A 189 6.05 12.71 -10.69
N THR A 190 5.08 12.80 -11.57
CA THR A 190 3.68 13.16 -11.23
C THR A 190 3.01 12.20 -10.24
N PRO A 191 3.22 10.88 -10.29
CA PRO A 191 2.63 9.95 -9.33
C PRO A 191 2.92 10.29 -7.87
N ILE A 192 4.06 10.92 -7.59
CA ILE A 192 4.44 11.36 -6.24
C ILE A 192 3.43 12.39 -5.70
N PHE A 193 3.01 13.34 -6.56
CA PHE A 193 2.00 14.33 -6.16
C PHE A 193 0.65 13.69 -5.88
N PHE A 194 0.22 12.70 -6.69
CA PHE A 194 -1.01 11.95 -6.44
C PHE A 194 -0.95 11.22 -5.09
N ALA A 195 0.17 10.57 -4.79
CA ALA A 195 0.36 9.88 -3.50
C ALA A 195 0.31 10.87 -2.33
N ILE A 196 1.05 11.99 -2.41
CA ILE A 196 1.07 13.00 -1.34
C ILE A 196 -0.31 13.60 -1.13
N ILE A 197 -1.01 13.99 -2.21
CA ILE A 197 -2.35 14.56 -2.14
C ILE A 197 -3.31 13.55 -1.49
N THR A 198 -3.26 12.29 -1.89
CA THR A 198 -4.09 11.21 -1.32
C THR A 198 -3.80 11.02 0.17
N VAL A 199 -2.52 10.93 0.56
CA VAL A 199 -2.11 10.82 1.98
C VAL A 199 -2.66 11.98 2.79
N VAL A 200 -2.47 13.22 2.29
CA VAL A 200 -2.90 14.43 2.99
C VAL A 200 -4.43 14.48 3.11
N ILE A 201 -5.17 14.21 2.03
CA ILE A 201 -6.63 14.22 2.05
C ILE A 201 -7.16 13.19 3.05
N VAL A 202 -6.71 11.94 2.97
CA VAL A 202 -7.18 10.88 3.87
C VAL A 202 -6.77 11.18 5.31
N TYR A 203 -5.55 11.64 5.56
CA TYR A 203 -5.09 12.04 6.88
C TYR A 203 -5.96 13.19 7.47
N LEU A 204 -6.27 14.19 6.67
CA LEU A 204 -7.13 15.31 7.11
C LEU A 204 -8.55 14.83 7.40
N ILE A 205 -9.14 13.98 6.56
CA ILE A 205 -10.46 13.40 6.80
C ILE A 205 -10.46 12.63 8.13
N LEU A 206 -9.49 11.75 8.37
CA LEU A 206 -9.43 10.95 9.60
C LEU A 206 -9.15 11.79 10.86
N LYS A 207 -8.38 12.85 10.74
CA LYS A 207 -8.01 13.73 11.88
C LYS A 207 -9.03 14.81 12.16
N LYS A 208 -9.66 15.37 11.13
CA LYS A 208 -10.63 16.47 11.24
C LYS A 208 -12.07 15.99 11.45
N THR A 209 -12.35 14.71 11.14
CA THR A 209 -13.66 14.09 11.34
C THR A 209 -13.57 12.97 12.39
N ALA A 210 -14.71 12.56 12.91
CA ALA A 210 -14.80 11.42 13.83
C ALA A 210 -14.58 10.06 13.15
N LEU A 211 -14.43 10.02 11.81
CA LEU A 211 -14.33 8.78 11.04
C LEU A 211 -13.17 7.89 11.49
N GLY A 212 -12.00 8.48 11.77
CA GLY A 212 -10.84 7.73 12.27
C GLY A 212 -11.13 6.99 13.58
N LEU A 213 -11.76 7.70 14.53
CA LEU A 213 -12.17 7.12 15.82
C LEU A 213 -13.24 6.03 15.64
N TYR A 214 -14.18 6.25 14.72
CA TYR A 214 -15.23 5.26 14.44
C TYR A 214 -14.67 3.99 13.82
N ILE A 215 -13.73 4.11 12.88
CA ILE A 215 -13.02 2.97 12.28
C ILE A 215 -12.29 2.15 13.35
N GLU A 216 -11.53 2.80 14.23
CA GLU A 216 -10.84 2.12 15.33
C GLU A 216 -11.81 1.43 16.29
N SER A 217 -12.88 2.11 16.69
CA SER A 217 -13.89 1.61 17.62
C SER A 217 -14.61 0.37 17.05
N VAL A 218 -15.03 0.44 15.79
CA VAL A 218 -15.70 -0.67 15.09
C VAL A 218 -14.75 -1.84 14.89
N GLY A 219 -13.47 -1.57 14.58
CA GLY A 219 -12.46 -2.60 14.39
C GLY A 219 -12.08 -3.32 15.67
N ILE A 220 -12.06 -2.62 16.83
CA ILE A 220 -11.79 -3.25 18.13
C ILE A 220 -12.96 -4.15 18.54
N ASN A 221 -14.19 -3.63 18.52
CA ASN A 221 -15.39 -4.39 18.85
C ASN A 221 -16.63 -3.78 18.21
N GLY A 222 -17.02 -4.31 17.05
CA GLY A 222 -18.19 -3.83 16.31
C GLY A 222 -19.52 -4.02 17.04
N LYS A 223 -19.64 -4.98 17.95
CA LYS A 223 -20.85 -5.17 18.76
C LYS A 223 -20.96 -4.08 19.83
N ALA A 224 -19.88 -3.80 20.55
CA ALA A 224 -19.82 -2.72 21.54
C ALA A 224 -20.04 -1.35 20.89
N ALA A 225 -19.46 -1.11 19.71
CA ALA A 225 -19.65 0.13 18.94
C ALA A 225 -21.13 0.35 18.59
N ARG A 226 -21.90 -0.70 18.27
CA ARG A 226 -23.34 -0.58 18.04
C ARG A 226 -24.12 -0.20 19.29
N LEU A 227 -23.74 -0.69 20.47
CA LEU A 227 -24.42 -0.35 21.73
C LEU A 227 -24.32 1.14 22.08
N VAL A 228 -23.24 1.81 21.63
CA VAL A 228 -23.07 3.26 21.80
C VAL A 228 -23.58 4.07 20.59
N GLY A 229 -24.40 3.46 19.73
CA GLY A 229 -25.08 4.14 18.62
C GLY A 229 -24.29 4.23 17.32
N LEU A 230 -23.09 3.64 17.20
CA LEU A 230 -22.34 3.66 15.95
C LEU A 230 -22.87 2.62 14.96
N ASN A 231 -23.14 3.04 13.72
CA ASN A 231 -23.51 2.12 12.65
C ASN A 231 -22.28 1.40 12.08
N SER A 232 -21.87 0.30 12.75
CA SER A 232 -20.70 -0.48 12.38
C SER A 232 -20.77 -1.04 10.94
N THR A 233 -21.96 -1.32 10.44
CA THR A 233 -22.19 -1.80 9.06
C THR A 233 -21.84 -0.69 8.06
N MET A 234 -22.34 0.53 8.28
CA MET A 234 -22.09 1.65 7.38
C MET A 234 -20.61 2.07 7.39
N ILE A 235 -19.96 2.04 8.56
CA ILE A 235 -18.55 2.38 8.68
C ILE A 235 -17.69 1.39 7.90
N LYS A 236 -17.92 0.08 8.05
CA LYS A 236 -17.24 -0.95 7.26
C LYS A 236 -17.49 -0.77 5.77
N PHE A 237 -18.76 -0.61 5.36
CA PHE A 237 -19.12 -0.37 3.97
C PHE A 237 -18.34 0.81 3.36
N LEU A 238 -18.31 1.95 4.06
CA LEU A 238 -17.63 3.15 3.61
C LEU A 238 -16.11 2.94 3.43
N THR A 239 -15.45 2.18 4.31
CA THR A 239 -14.01 1.90 4.17
C THR A 239 -13.70 1.10 2.90
N TYR A 240 -14.55 0.16 2.50
CA TYR A 240 -14.39 -0.56 1.23
C TYR A 240 -14.63 0.34 0.01
N VAL A 241 -15.61 1.24 0.07
CA VAL A 241 -15.85 2.22 -1.02
C VAL A 241 -14.64 3.13 -1.18
N ILE A 242 -14.11 3.68 -0.08
CA ILE A 242 -12.90 4.51 -0.11
C ILE A 242 -11.72 3.73 -0.67
N CYS A 243 -11.52 2.48 -0.24
CA CYS A 243 -10.46 1.61 -0.74
C CYS A 243 -10.60 1.38 -2.25
N GLY A 244 -11.82 1.13 -2.75
CA GLY A 244 -12.11 0.98 -4.17
C GLY A 244 -11.76 2.25 -4.97
N VAL A 245 -12.15 3.43 -4.49
CA VAL A 245 -11.80 4.71 -5.14
C VAL A 245 -10.29 4.92 -5.18
N LEU A 246 -9.58 4.62 -4.08
CA LEU A 246 -8.12 4.72 -4.02
C LEU A 246 -7.44 3.75 -4.99
N ALA A 247 -7.95 2.51 -5.10
CA ALA A 247 -7.49 1.56 -6.10
C ALA A 247 -7.75 2.06 -7.52
N GLY A 248 -8.88 2.75 -7.76
CA GLY A 248 -9.16 3.41 -9.03
C GLY A 248 -8.14 4.49 -9.39
N ILE A 249 -7.80 5.36 -8.45
CA ILE A 249 -6.76 6.39 -8.64
C ILE A 249 -5.42 5.73 -9.00
N ALA A 250 -5.00 4.70 -8.25
CA ALA A 250 -3.77 3.96 -8.52
C ALA A 250 -3.80 3.29 -9.90
N GLY A 251 -4.95 2.76 -10.33
CA GLY A 251 -5.16 2.15 -11.65
C GLY A 251 -5.01 3.14 -12.80
N ILE A 252 -5.57 4.35 -12.66
CA ILE A 252 -5.42 5.43 -13.66
C ILE A 252 -3.96 5.87 -13.76
N VAL A 253 -3.25 6.02 -12.64
CA VAL A 253 -1.82 6.37 -12.62
C VAL A 253 -1.00 5.27 -13.28
N ALA A 254 -1.27 4.00 -12.98
CA ALA A 254 -0.57 2.86 -13.56
C ALA A 254 -0.78 2.77 -15.09
N SER A 255 -2.03 2.89 -15.56
CA SER A 255 -2.34 2.88 -17.01
C SER A 255 -1.71 4.05 -17.76
N SER A 256 -1.72 5.22 -17.15
CA SER A 256 -1.06 6.42 -17.67
C SER A 256 0.45 6.22 -17.84
N ARG A 257 1.11 5.56 -16.90
CA ARG A 257 2.55 5.28 -16.95
C ARG A 257 2.96 4.42 -18.14
N ILE A 258 2.12 3.44 -18.50
CA ILE A 258 2.41 2.48 -19.57
C ILE A 258 1.65 2.78 -20.87
N TYR A 259 0.92 3.92 -20.96
CA TYR A 259 0.07 4.31 -22.09
C TYR A 259 -0.97 3.27 -22.50
N SER A 260 -1.37 2.39 -21.60
CA SER A 260 -2.29 1.31 -21.97
C SER A 260 -3.09 0.80 -20.79
N ALA A 261 -4.19 0.10 -21.11
CA ALA A 261 -4.91 -0.74 -20.16
C ALA A 261 -4.62 -2.21 -20.48
N ASP A 262 -3.74 -2.81 -19.70
CA ASP A 262 -3.50 -4.26 -19.71
C ASP A 262 -4.26 -4.88 -18.52
N ALA A 263 -5.41 -5.48 -18.81
CA ALA A 263 -6.29 -6.07 -17.81
C ALA A 263 -5.63 -7.23 -17.02
N ASN A 264 -4.61 -7.89 -17.61
CA ASN A 264 -3.91 -9.00 -16.97
C ASN A 264 -2.80 -8.55 -16.01
N ASN A 265 -2.05 -7.51 -16.40
CA ASN A 265 -0.82 -7.13 -15.70
C ASN A 265 -0.97 -5.92 -14.79
N ILE A 266 -1.90 -4.98 -15.06
CA ILE A 266 -2.12 -3.82 -14.17
C ILE A 266 -2.57 -4.29 -12.79
N GLY A 267 -1.86 -3.83 -11.76
CA GLY A 267 -2.15 -4.15 -10.37
C GLY A 267 -1.82 -5.59 -9.96
N LEU A 268 -1.19 -6.41 -10.82
CA LEU A 268 -0.86 -7.79 -10.51
C LEU A 268 0.13 -7.87 -9.35
N ASN A 269 -0.22 -8.62 -8.30
CA ASN A 269 0.52 -8.79 -7.05
C ASN A 269 0.65 -7.52 -6.18
N LEU A 270 0.13 -6.36 -6.61
CA LEU A 270 0.15 -5.15 -5.78
C LEU A 270 -0.78 -5.26 -4.57
N GLU A 271 -1.82 -6.08 -4.64
CA GLU A 271 -2.68 -6.43 -3.50
C GLU A 271 -1.88 -7.07 -2.36
N MET A 272 -0.99 -8.01 -2.69
CA MET A 272 -0.12 -8.66 -1.71
C MET A 272 0.90 -7.67 -1.15
N ASP A 273 1.53 -6.87 -2.00
CA ASP A 273 2.47 -5.83 -1.58
C ASP A 273 1.79 -4.78 -0.67
N ALA A 274 0.51 -4.43 -0.92
CA ALA A 274 -0.26 -3.52 -0.06
C ALA A 274 -0.56 -4.13 1.31
N ILE A 275 -0.93 -5.41 1.38
CA ILE A 275 -1.12 -6.13 2.67
C ILE A 275 0.20 -6.15 3.44
N LEU A 276 1.30 -6.48 2.76
CA LEU A 276 2.63 -6.50 3.37
C LEU A 276 3.06 -5.13 3.85
N ALA A 277 2.77 -4.06 3.09
CA ALA A 277 3.05 -2.68 3.49
C ALA A 277 2.31 -2.28 4.77
N VAL A 278 1.04 -2.66 4.90
CA VAL A 278 0.23 -2.42 6.11
C VAL A 278 0.80 -3.19 7.30
N ALA A 279 1.15 -4.46 7.12
CA ALA A 279 1.75 -5.29 8.16
C ALA A 279 3.12 -4.77 8.62
N LEU A 280 4.02 -4.47 7.66
CA LEU A 280 5.33 -3.87 7.93
C LEU A 280 5.23 -2.50 8.58
N GLY A 281 4.16 -1.75 8.27
CA GLY A 281 3.81 -0.49 8.91
C GLY A 281 3.45 -0.61 10.39
N GLY A 282 3.43 -1.82 10.95
CA GLY A 282 3.10 -2.08 12.34
C GLY A 282 1.61 -2.02 12.65
N ASN A 283 0.76 -2.13 11.62
CA ASN A 283 -0.69 -2.23 11.82
C ASN A 283 -1.09 -3.67 12.10
N PHE A 284 -2.04 -3.83 13.01
CA PHE A 284 -2.58 -5.14 13.32
C PHE A 284 -3.59 -5.59 12.26
N LEU A 285 -3.33 -6.72 11.61
CA LEU A 285 -4.17 -7.23 10.52
C LEU A 285 -5.56 -7.72 10.99
N GLY A 286 -5.75 -7.89 12.28
CA GLY A 286 -7.05 -8.26 12.88
C GLY A 286 -7.96 -7.08 13.22
N GLY A 287 -7.61 -5.86 12.80
CA GLY A 287 -8.45 -4.66 12.97
C GLY A 287 -8.15 -3.85 14.23
N GLY A 288 -8.81 -2.71 14.34
CA GLY A 288 -8.69 -1.78 15.45
C GLY A 288 -7.73 -0.64 15.20
N LYS A 289 -6.80 -0.41 16.14
CA LYS A 289 -5.88 0.74 16.06
C LYS A 289 -4.94 0.65 14.86
N PHE A 290 -4.81 1.74 14.13
CA PHE A 290 -3.99 1.81 12.92
C PHE A 290 -3.10 3.06 12.87
N SER A 291 -2.13 3.07 11.96
CA SER A 291 -1.24 4.19 11.67
C SER A 291 -1.06 4.33 10.16
N LEU A 292 -1.60 5.39 9.56
CA LEU A 292 -1.40 5.70 8.15
C LEU A 292 0.08 5.90 7.81
N ILE A 293 0.79 6.65 8.68
CA ILE A 293 2.23 6.93 8.47
C ILE A 293 3.02 5.62 8.48
N GLY A 294 2.65 4.68 9.36
CA GLY A 294 3.24 3.35 9.36
C GLY A 294 3.08 2.63 8.03
N SER A 295 1.86 2.61 7.47
CA SER A 295 1.60 1.98 6.17
C SER A 295 2.34 2.65 5.01
N VAL A 296 2.47 3.97 5.03
CA VAL A 296 3.26 4.72 4.04
C VAL A 296 4.74 4.29 4.10
N ILE A 297 5.33 4.23 5.31
CA ILE A 297 6.71 3.76 5.49
C ILE A 297 6.84 2.29 5.04
N GLY A 298 5.86 1.46 5.37
CA GLY A 298 5.80 0.07 4.91
C GLY A 298 5.78 -0.05 3.38
N ALA A 299 4.98 0.77 2.70
CA ALA A 299 4.92 0.80 1.23
C ALA A 299 6.27 1.20 0.61
N TYR A 300 6.92 2.23 1.15
CA TYR A 300 8.28 2.59 0.72
C TYR A 300 9.30 1.49 0.99
N THR A 301 9.16 0.76 2.10
CA THR A 301 10.04 -0.37 2.42
C THR A 301 9.90 -1.51 1.42
N ILE A 302 8.65 -1.90 1.08
CA ILE A 302 8.38 -2.95 0.09
C ILE A 302 8.88 -2.53 -1.30
N GLN A 303 8.65 -1.28 -1.69
CA GLN A 303 9.12 -0.79 -2.99
C GLN A 303 10.65 -0.67 -3.04
N ALA A 304 11.29 -0.18 -1.97
CA ALA A 304 12.74 -0.14 -1.88
C ALA A 304 13.34 -1.55 -1.99
N LEU A 305 12.76 -2.54 -1.31
CA LEU A 305 13.17 -3.94 -1.44
C LEU A 305 13.02 -4.45 -2.88
N THR A 306 11.90 -4.16 -3.53
CA THR A 306 11.67 -4.53 -4.93
C THR A 306 12.71 -3.94 -5.86
N THR A 307 12.97 -2.64 -5.73
CA THR A 307 13.99 -1.94 -6.54
C THR A 307 15.40 -2.46 -6.25
N THR A 308 15.71 -2.78 -4.99
CA THR A 308 16.97 -3.40 -4.58
C THR A 308 17.19 -4.75 -5.29
N LEU A 309 16.16 -5.60 -5.30
CA LEU A 309 16.26 -6.91 -5.97
C LEU A 309 16.47 -6.77 -7.48
N TYR A 310 15.81 -5.80 -8.12
CA TYR A 310 16.07 -5.47 -9.53
C TYR A 310 17.49 -4.94 -9.75
N ALA A 311 17.99 -4.07 -8.89
CA ALA A 311 19.38 -3.56 -8.96
C ALA A 311 20.41 -4.67 -8.77
N MET A 312 20.05 -5.77 -8.09
CA MET A 312 20.85 -6.99 -7.96
C MET A 312 20.66 -7.98 -9.12
N ASN A 313 20.01 -7.57 -10.23
CA ASN A 313 19.70 -8.40 -11.40
C ASN A 313 18.82 -9.63 -11.11
N VAL A 314 17.98 -9.59 -10.07
CA VAL A 314 16.98 -10.63 -9.82
C VAL A 314 15.89 -10.52 -10.88
N LYS A 315 15.53 -11.64 -11.53
CA LYS A 315 14.49 -11.68 -12.55
C LYS A 315 13.10 -11.46 -11.95
N ALA A 316 12.18 -10.90 -12.75
CA ALA A 316 10.84 -10.53 -12.30
C ALA A 316 10.02 -11.73 -11.77
N ASP A 317 10.19 -12.91 -12.37
CA ASP A 317 9.55 -14.17 -11.97
C ASP A 317 10.03 -14.70 -10.61
N GLN A 318 11.25 -14.36 -10.20
CA GLN A 318 11.84 -14.76 -8.93
C GLN A 318 11.54 -13.78 -7.78
N LEU A 319 11.15 -12.55 -8.07
CA LEU A 319 10.90 -11.50 -7.07
C LEU A 319 9.95 -11.90 -5.94
N PRO A 320 8.81 -12.57 -6.21
CA PRO A 320 7.89 -12.95 -5.14
C PRO A 320 8.53 -13.86 -4.09
N VAL A 321 9.43 -14.76 -4.50
CA VAL A 321 10.12 -15.69 -3.57
C VAL A 321 11.06 -14.92 -2.64
N TYR A 322 11.91 -14.03 -3.20
CA TYR A 322 12.82 -13.23 -2.40
C TYR A 322 12.09 -12.26 -1.48
N LYS A 323 11.02 -11.62 -1.96
CA LYS A 323 10.16 -10.77 -1.14
C LYS A 323 9.56 -11.56 0.03
N ALA A 324 9.01 -12.75 -0.25
CA ALA A 324 8.39 -13.59 0.77
C ALA A 324 9.40 -13.96 1.87
N ILE A 325 10.63 -14.35 1.52
CA ILE A 325 11.68 -14.67 2.49
C ILE A 325 11.99 -13.46 3.39
N VAL A 326 12.22 -12.30 2.79
CA VAL A 326 12.54 -11.08 3.55
C VAL A 326 11.38 -10.68 4.45
N VAL A 327 10.14 -10.73 3.95
CA VAL A 327 8.96 -10.38 4.72
C VAL A 327 8.75 -11.34 5.88
N VAL A 328 8.92 -12.67 5.68
CA VAL A 328 8.84 -13.66 6.76
C VAL A 328 9.85 -13.35 7.86
N ILE A 329 11.09 -13.02 7.50
CA ILE A 329 12.12 -12.63 8.47
C ILE A 329 11.66 -11.38 9.26
N ILE A 330 11.20 -10.33 8.56
CA ILE A 330 10.81 -9.07 9.21
C ILE A 330 9.58 -9.29 10.12
N VAL A 331 8.54 -9.99 9.64
CA VAL A 331 7.32 -10.27 10.42
C VAL A 331 7.62 -11.15 11.63
N THR A 332 8.51 -12.13 11.49
CA THR A 332 8.97 -12.97 12.62
C THR A 332 9.67 -12.11 13.68
N LEU A 333 10.56 -11.20 13.27
CA LEU A 333 11.21 -10.26 14.20
C LEU A 333 10.22 -9.29 14.87
N GLN A 334 9.10 -8.99 14.20
CA GLN A 334 8.03 -8.16 14.74
C GLN A 334 7.15 -8.88 15.75
N SER A 335 7.05 -10.20 15.66
CA SER A 335 6.17 -11.03 16.50
C SER A 335 6.46 -10.84 17.99
N ASP A 336 5.39 -10.65 18.78
CA ASP A 336 5.49 -10.55 20.23
C ASP A 336 5.98 -11.86 20.88
N VAL A 337 5.72 -12.99 20.23
CA VAL A 337 6.22 -14.31 20.65
C VAL A 337 7.75 -14.33 20.55
N PHE A 338 8.30 -13.86 19.41
CA PHE A 338 9.74 -13.80 19.20
C PHE A 338 10.44 -12.81 20.14
N LYS A 339 9.83 -11.64 20.39
CA LYS A 339 10.32 -10.66 21.36
C LYS A 339 10.37 -11.23 22.78
N LYS A 340 9.32 -11.95 23.20
CA LYS A 340 9.28 -12.65 24.50
C LYS A 340 10.33 -13.74 24.58
N TYR A 341 10.52 -14.51 23.50
CA TYR A 341 11.54 -15.56 23.44
C TYR A 341 12.95 -14.99 23.61
N ILE A 342 13.29 -13.92 22.89
CA ILE A 342 14.58 -13.23 23.04
C ILE A 342 14.76 -12.64 24.45
N ALA A 343 13.71 -12.05 25.03
CA ALA A 343 13.76 -11.51 26.39
C ALA A 343 14.05 -12.62 27.42
N ASN A 344 13.42 -13.78 27.27
CA ASN A 344 13.66 -14.95 28.15
C ASN A 344 15.09 -15.51 27.97
N LEU A 345 15.63 -15.56 26.75
CA LEU A 345 17.01 -15.97 26.50
C LEU A 345 18.01 -15.01 27.15
N LYS A 346 17.76 -13.70 27.09
CA LYS A 346 18.61 -12.69 27.74
C LYS A 346 18.56 -12.81 29.26
N ALA A 347 17.38 -13.06 29.83
CA ALA A 347 17.21 -13.28 31.28
C ALA A 347 17.96 -14.52 31.75
N LYS A 348 17.87 -15.65 31.01
CA LYS A 348 18.62 -16.86 31.32
C LYS A 348 20.14 -16.64 31.26
N ARG A 349 20.64 -15.86 30.29
CA ARG A 349 22.07 -15.54 30.17
C ARG A 349 22.57 -14.64 31.32
N SER A 350 21.73 -13.66 31.77
CA SER A 350 22.12 -12.82 32.91
C SER A 350 22.21 -13.61 34.23
N VAL A 351 21.28 -14.54 34.46
CA VAL A 351 21.32 -15.43 35.65
C VAL A 351 22.53 -16.38 35.60
N ALA A 352 22.86 -16.92 34.42
CA ALA A 352 24.04 -17.77 34.24
C ALA A 352 25.36 -17.01 34.45
N ALA A 353 25.42 -15.73 34.07
CA ALA A 353 26.60 -14.87 34.26
C ALA A 353 26.79 -14.46 35.75
N GLU A 354 25.69 -14.29 36.52
CA GLU A 354 25.74 -14.01 37.96
C GLU A 354 26.03 -15.26 38.80
N GLY A 355 25.61 -16.45 38.34
CA GLY A 355 25.88 -17.73 39.00
C GLY A 355 27.29 -18.27 38.83
N GLY A 356 28.05 -17.79 37.85
CA GLY A 356 29.44 -18.19 37.57
C GLY A 356 30.52 -17.35 38.30
N GLN A 357 30.10 -16.40 39.14
CA GLN A 357 31.00 -15.57 39.96
C GLN A 357 30.95 -15.92 41.45
N LYS A 358 30.47 -17.11 41.81
CA LYS A 358 30.54 -17.63 43.18
C LYS A 358 31.56 -18.74 43.28
#